data_39b4e5fb58a2032d424855802aac2292
#
_entry.id   39b4e5fb58a2032d424855802aac2292
#
_cell.length_a   1.000
_cell.length_b   1.000
_cell.length_c   1.000
_cell.angle_alpha   90.00
_cell.angle_beta   90.00
_cell.angle_gamma   90.00
#
_symmetry.space_group_name_H-M   'P 1'
#
loop_
_entity.id
_entity.type
_entity.pdbx_description
1 polymer ?
#
loop_
_entity_poly.entity_id
_entity_poly.type
_entity_poly.pdbx_seq_one_letter_code
_entity_poly.pdbx_strand_id
1 'polypeptide(L)'
;EYVPERPRVYASKSKGAQEAHEAIRPAGDHFRTPAQVSGELTGAQFRLYELIWKRTVASQMADAVGSTATVTVEVPLTPAAGESRDSGPTFSTAGLTASGTVITFRGFLAAYEEGRDAERYQDDSGAAAKDSKDVRLPAMIAGQELAALAAEASGHETTPPPRYTEASLVKALEEREIGRPSTYAATMSTISDRGYVDHRGQALVPTWLAFAVTRLLEENFAELVDYDFTASMERDLDRIAAGEEDRVAWLRRFYNGQGGAGAEQAAQDASGELEAAAAALRAQGLKGLVDNLGEIDARAVNSIEIGEGITLRVG
;
A
#
# COMPACT_ATOMS: atom_id res chain seq x y z
N GLU A 1 16.49 25.82 18.09
CA GLU A 1 17.12 24.55 17.70
C GLU A 1 16.18 23.72 16.81
N TYR A 2 14.88 23.62 17.14
CA TYR A 2 13.89 22.88 16.35
C TYR A 2 13.28 23.65 15.18
N VAL A 3 13.51 24.96 15.06
CA VAL A 3 13.00 25.82 14.00
C VAL A 3 14.08 25.98 12.94
N PRO A 4 13.84 25.62 11.67
CA PRO A 4 14.81 25.86 10.60
C PRO A 4 14.94 27.35 10.29
N GLU A 5 16.04 27.73 9.66
CA GLU A 5 16.32 29.15 9.31
C GLU A 5 15.28 29.73 8.33
N ARG A 6 14.66 28.88 7.54
CA ARG A 6 13.63 29.28 6.56
C ARG A 6 12.44 28.35 6.65
N PRO A 7 11.22 28.84 6.40
CA PRO A 7 10.04 27.98 6.29
C PRO A 7 10.28 26.89 5.25
N ARG A 8 9.81 25.68 5.55
CA ARG A 8 9.89 24.55 4.61
C ARG A 8 8.83 24.70 3.54
N VAL A 9 9.23 24.48 2.31
CA VAL A 9 8.35 24.44 1.14
C VAL A 9 8.30 23.00 0.62
N TYR A 10 7.11 22.48 0.48
CA TYR A 10 6.87 21.14 -0.05
C TYR A 10 6.32 21.24 -1.46
N ALA A 11 6.95 20.55 -2.40
CA ALA A 11 6.40 20.35 -3.73
C ALA A 11 5.62 19.03 -3.72
N SER A 12 4.38 19.04 -4.22
CA SER A 12 3.65 17.80 -4.43
C SER A 12 4.36 16.95 -5.49
N LYS A 13 4.61 15.68 -5.16
CA LYS A 13 5.12 14.67 -6.10
C LYS A 13 4.02 13.75 -6.61
N SER A 14 2.83 13.85 -6.04
CA SER A 14 1.67 13.05 -6.44
C SER A 14 1.12 13.56 -7.76
N LYS A 15 1.07 12.71 -8.77
CA LYS A 15 0.48 13.03 -10.08
C LYS A 15 -1.02 13.31 -10.00
N GLY A 16 -1.70 12.83 -8.95
CA GLY A 16 -3.11 13.08 -8.68
C GLY A 16 -3.39 14.22 -7.70
N ALA A 17 -2.42 15.10 -7.43
CA ALA A 17 -2.61 16.22 -6.51
C ALA A 17 -3.61 17.22 -7.09
N GLN A 18 -4.65 17.52 -6.30
CA GLN A 18 -5.62 18.56 -6.64
C GLN A 18 -5.05 19.91 -6.19
N GLU A 19 -4.42 20.64 -7.11
CA GLU A 19 -3.70 21.90 -6.81
C GLU A 19 -4.57 23.00 -6.24
N ALA A 20 -5.89 22.93 -6.42
CA ALA A 20 -6.84 23.92 -5.92
C ALA A 20 -7.12 23.81 -4.40
N HIS A 21 -6.55 22.83 -3.72
CA HIS A 21 -6.79 22.60 -2.30
C HIS A 21 -5.60 23.00 -1.45
N GLU A 22 -5.84 23.73 -0.36
CA GLU A 22 -4.81 23.96 0.64
C GLU A 22 -4.60 22.69 1.52
N ALA A 23 -3.43 22.61 2.14
CA ALA A 23 -3.11 21.52 3.06
C ALA A 23 -4.04 21.54 4.29
N ILE A 24 -4.39 20.37 4.81
CA ILE A 24 -5.15 20.24 6.06
C ILE A 24 -4.28 20.74 7.21
N ARG A 25 -4.75 21.76 7.90
CA ARG A 25 -4.10 22.42 9.03
C ARG A 25 -5.13 22.91 10.06
N PRO A 26 -4.75 23.23 11.29
CA PRO A 26 -5.65 23.91 12.22
C PRO A 26 -6.20 25.20 11.64
N ALA A 27 -7.46 25.50 11.90
CA ALA A 27 -8.12 26.71 11.39
C ALA A 27 -7.60 27.99 12.07
N GLY A 28 -7.74 29.11 11.36
CA GLY A 28 -7.38 30.44 11.83
C GLY A 28 -5.92 30.83 11.64
N ASP A 29 -5.59 32.07 11.99
CA ASP A 29 -4.24 32.64 11.82
C ASP A 29 -3.28 32.23 12.94
N HIS A 30 -3.83 31.86 14.12
CA HIS A 30 -3.09 31.37 15.26
C HIS A 30 -3.57 29.98 15.63
N PHE A 31 -2.69 28.99 15.46
CA PHE A 31 -3.03 27.61 15.77
C PHE A 31 -3.12 27.41 17.28
N ARG A 32 -4.31 27.14 17.77
CA ARG A 32 -4.53 26.79 19.17
C ARG A 32 -3.84 25.45 19.46
N THR A 33 -3.20 25.36 20.62
CA THR A 33 -2.58 24.09 21.01
C THR A 33 -3.64 23.05 21.37
N PRO A 34 -3.34 21.74 21.31
CA PRO A 34 -4.26 20.70 21.75
C PRO A 34 -4.78 20.93 23.18
N ALA A 35 -3.91 21.40 24.09
CA ALA A 35 -4.30 21.71 25.46
C ALA A 35 -5.39 22.81 25.54
N GLN A 36 -5.35 23.81 24.66
CA GLN A 36 -6.32 24.91 24.62
C GLN A 36 -7.70 24.48 24.12
N VAL A 37 -7.81 23.40 23.37
CA VAL A 37 -9.08 22.92 22.79
C VAL A 37 -9.61 21.66 23.49
N SER A 38 -8.88 21.11 24.44
CA SER A 38 -9.19 19.84 25.09
C SER A 38 -10.57 19.81 25.78
N GLY A 39 -11.03 20.93 26.29
CA GLY A 39 -12.35 21.05 26.92
C GLY A 39 -13.52 21.33 25.96
N GLU A 40 -13.24 21.57 24.67
CA GLU A 40 -14.25 21.95 23.67
C GLU A 40 -14.57 20.83 22.69
N LEU A 41 -13.69 19.80 22.59
CA LEU A 41 -13.78 18.73 21.62
C LEU A 41 -14.13 17.40 22.28
N THR A 42 -14.90 16.56 21.57
CA THR A 42 -15.10 15.17 21.98
C THR A 42 -13.81 14.38 21.84
N GLY A 43 -13.71 13.20 22.48
CA GLY A 43 -12.48 12.41 22.46
C GLY A 43 -11.98 12.05 21.06
N ALA A 44 -12.88 11.78 20.09
CA ALA A 44 -12.50 11.50 18.70
C ALA A 44 -12.04 12.78 17.96
N GLN A 45 -12.79 13.87 18.13
CA GLN A 45 -12.43 15.18 17.56
C GLN A 45 -11.09 15.68 18.12
N PHE A 46 -10.86 15.49 19.42
CA PHE A 46 -9.61 15.89 20.06
C PHE A 46 -8.42 15.12 19.47
N ARG A 47 -8.51 13.80 19.33
CA ARG A 47 -7.44 13.00 18.73
C ARG A 47 -7.14 13.42 17.29
N LEU A 48 -8.17 13.70 16.49
CA LEU A 48 -8.01 14.18 15.13
C LEU A 48 -7.34 15.55 15.09
N TYR A 49 -7.79 16.48 15.93
CA TYR A 49 -7.20 17.82 16.04
C TYR A 49 -5.72 17.74 16.47
N GLU A 50 -5.42 16.93 17.47
CA GLU A 50 -4.05 16.71 17.95
C GLU A 50 -3.15 16.16 16.85
N LEU A 51 -3.62 15.20 16.08
CA LEU A 51 -2.91 14.63 14.92
C LEU A 51 -2.61 15.72 13.88
N ILE A 52 -3.62 16.48 13.47
CA ILE A 52 -3.48 17.57 12.48
C ILE A 52 -2.49 18.62 13.00
N TRP A 53 -2.61 19.02 14.26
CA TRP A 53 -1.73 20.00 14.87
C TRP A 53 -0.27 19.51 14.92
N LYS A 54 -0.05 18.29 15.38
CA LYS A 54 1.28 17.68 15.45
C LYS A 54 1.92 17.58 14.06
N ARG A 55 1.19 17.11 13.05
CA ARG A 55 1.69 17.04 11.66
C ARG A 55 2.00 18.42 11.09
N THR A 56 1.14 19.40 11.32
CA THR A 56 1.37 20.77 10.88
C THR A 56 2.64 21.36 11.48
N VAL A 57 2.83 21.21 12.80
CA VAL A 57 4.03 21.69 13.48
C VAL A 57 5.27 20.94 13.01
N ALA A 58 5.21 19.62 12.98
CA ALA A 58 6.31 18.75 12.53
C ALA A 58 6.75 19.09 11.10
N SER A 59 5.81 19.40 10.21
CA SER A 59 6.12 19.77 8.82
C SER A 59 7.02 21.00 8.71
N GLN A 60 7.00 21.88 9.68
CA GLN A 60 7.80 23.11 9.71
C GLN A 60 8.99 23.04 10.69
N MET A 61 9.26 21.87 11.29
CA MET A 61 10.41 21.68 12.17
C MET A 61 11.67 21.26 11.40
N ALA A 62 12.81 21.40 12.05
CA ALA A 62 14.09 20.92 11.54
C ALA A 62 14.09 19.38 11.36
N ASP A 63 14.91 18.88 10.46
CA ASP A 63 15.07 17.43 10.25
C ASP A 63 15.56 16.73 11.51
N ALA A 64 15.15 15.50 11.67
CA ALA A 64 15.80 14.61 12.60
C ALA A 64 17.20 14.24 12.07
N VAL A 65 18.18 14.20 12.94
CA VAL A 65 19.55 13.81 12.61
C VAL A 65 19.89 12.55 13.38
N GLY A 66 20.43 11.57 12.68
CA GLY A 66 20.83 10.30 13.27
C GLY A 66 21.94 9.65 12.46
N SER A 67 22.50 8.60 13.00
CA SER A 67 23.45 7.74 12.31
C SER A 67 22.93 6.30 12.30
N THR A 68 22.99 5.66 11.14
CA THR A 68 22.73 4.22 11.03
C THR A 68 24.05 3.49 10.92
N ALA A 69 24.23 2.47 11.75
CA ALA A 69 25.38 1.60 11.69
C ALA A 69 24.93 0.16 11.41
N THR A 70 25.67 -0.51 10.54
CA THR A 70 25.56 -1.95 10.34
C THR A 70 26.86 -2.57 10.81
N VAL A 71 26.77 -3.50 11.74
CA VAL A 71 27.88 -4.23 12.31
C VAL A 71 27.83 -5.67 11.84
N THR A 72 28.92 -6.14 11.26
CA THR A 72 29.10 -7.55 10.92
C THR A 72 30.09 -8.15 11.91
N VAL A 73 29.66 -9.20 12.60
CA VAL A 73 30.50 -9.95 13.56
C VAL A 73 30.88 -11.28 12.93
N GLU A 74 32.16 -11.56 12.82
CA GLU A 74 32.67 -12.85 12.36
C GLU A 74 32.91 -13.77 13.55
N VAL A 75 32.31 -14.94 13.55
CA VAL A 75 32.47 -15.94 14.60
C VAL A 75 33.22 -17.15 14.02
N PRO A 76 34.44 -17.44 14.53
CA PRO A 76 35.13 -18.67 14.16
C PRO A 76 34.32 -19.89 14.62
N LEU A 77 34.09 -20.82 13.74
CA LEU A 77 33.39 -22.07 14.06
C LEU A 77 34.41 -23.16 14.34
N THR A 78 34.29 -23.78 15.52
CA THR A 78 35.04 -25.01 15.81
C THR A 78 34.13 -26.21 15.61
N PRO A 79 34.49 -27.18 14.76
CA PRO A 79 33.68 -28.38 14.60
C PRO A 79 33.43 -29.07 15.95
N ALA A 80 32.19 -29.50 16.15
CA ALA A 80 31.88 -30.28 17.36
C ALA A 80 32.70 -31.55 17.43
N ALA A 81 33.22 -31.88 18.59
CA ALA A 81 34.01 -33.08 18.82
C ALA A 81 33.12 -34.33 18.59
N GLY A 82 33.36 -35.06 17.50
CA GLY A 82 32.62 -36.27 17.15
C GLY A 82 31.83 -36.23 15.84
N GLU A 83 31.75 -35.11 15.17
CA GLU A 83 31.15 -35.05 13.83
C GLU A 83 32.16 -35.53 12.77
N SER A 84 31.77 -36.58 12.05
CA SER A 84 32.50 -37.09 10.90
C SER A 84 32.52 -36.05 9.78
N ARG A 85 33.70 -35.76 9.22
CA ARG A 85 33.92 -34.78 8.13
C ARG A 85 33.22 -35.14 6.81
N ASP A 86 32.42 -36.20 6.78
CA ASP A 86 31.89 -36.80 5.55
C ASP A 86 30.46 -36.36 5.17
N SER A 87 29.83 -35.45 5.93
CA SER A 87 28.40 -35.18 5.74
C SER A 87 28.00 -33.71 5.50
N GLY A 88 28.84 -32.92 4.81
CA GLY A 88 28.40 -31.61 4.35
C GLY A 88 29.52 -30.55 4.21
N PRO A 89 29.21 -29.34 3.70
CA PRO A 89 30.17 -28.26 3.57
C PRO A 89 30.65 -27.81 4.95
N THR A 90 31.96 -27.81 5.15
CA THR A 90 32.58 -27.39 6.40
C THR A 90 32.73 -25.85 6.38
N PHE A 91 31.96 -25.16 7.19
CA PHE A 91 32.09 -23.71 7.37
C PHE A 91 33.14 -23.44 8.47
N SER A 92 34.06 -22.54 8.22
CA SER A 92 35.07 -22.11 9.17
C SER A 92 34.68 -20.88 9.96
N THR A 93 33.72 -20.11 9.46
CA THR A 93 33.23 -18.88 10.08
C THR A 93 31.75 -18.72 9.85
N ALA A 94 31.06 -18.07 10.79
CA ALA A 94 29.70 -17.58 10.65
C ALA A 94 29.70 -16.06 10.72
N GLY A 95 28.97 -15.41 9.81
CA GLY A 95 28.76 -13.97 9.81
C GLY A 95 27.42 -13.62 10.48
N LEU A 96 27.43 -12.82 11.51
CA LEU A 96 26.24 -12.27 12.16
C LEU A 96 26.16 -10.77 11.87
N THR A 97 24.99 -10.28 11.45
CA THR A 97 24.80 -8.87 11.11
C THR A 97 23.77 -8.25 12.05
N ALA A 98 24.08 -7.08 12.59
CA ALA A 98 23.15 -6.25 13.35
C ALA A 98 23.14 -4.83 12.77
N SER A 99 21.95 -4.26 12.59
CA SER A 99 21.79 -2.86 12.17
C SER A 99 21.00 -2.10 13.23
N GLY A 100 21.38 -0.86 13.45
CA GLY A 100 20.69 0.03 14.37
C GLY A 100 20.84 1.49 13.98
N THR A 101 19.84 2.31 14.30
CA THR A 101 19.84 3.75 14.10
C THR A 101 19.84 4.46 15.45
N VAL A 102 20.74 5.41 15.62
CA VAL A 102 20.80 6.29 16.79
C VAL A 102 20.37 7.69 16.34
N ILE A 103 19.25 8.17 16.87
CA ILE A 103 18.80 9.54 16.66
C ILE A 103 19.59 10.44 17.62
N THR A 104 20.44 11.30 17.07
CA THR A 104 21.26 12.26 17.84
C THR A 104 20.54 13.58 18.09
N PHE A 105 19.67 13.98 17.15
CA PHE A 105 18.78 15.12 17.27
C PHE A 105 17.40 14.73 16.75
N ARG A 106 16.38 14.87 17.59
CA ARG A 106 15.02 14.40 17.27
C ARG A 106 14.34 15.21 16.17
N GLY A 107 14.68 16.50 16.01
CA GLY A 107 14.03 17.34 15.01
C GLY A 107 12.50 17.24 15.06
N PHE A 108 11.84 17.05 13.92
CA PHE A 108 10.40 16.89 13.83
C PHE A 108 9.84 15.66 14.59
N LEU A 109 10.64 14.65 14.83
CA LEU A 109 10.25 13.47 15.62
C LEU A 109 9.93 13.82 17.10
N ALA A 110 10.31 15.02 17.55
CA ALA A 110 9.93 15.49 18.89
C ALA A 110 8.42 15.86 18.96
N ALA A 111 7.82 16.24 17.83
CA ALA A 111 6.42 16.59 17.76
C ALA A 111 5.55 15.46 17.23
N TYR A 112 6.07 14.65 16.29
CA TYR A 112 5.29 13.62 15.61
C TYR A 112 6.15 12.44 15.17
N GLU A 113 5.75 11.26 15.58
CA GLU A 113 6.25 9.98 15.07
C GLU A 113 5.09 9.25 14.38
N GLU A 114 5.29 8.86 13.12
CA GLU A 114 4.26 8.15 12.37
C GLU A 114 4.23 6.68 12.77
N GLY A 115 3.02 6.18 13.07
CA GLY A 115 2.82 4.74 13.23
C GLY A 115 3.01 4.03 11.88
N ARG A 116 3.67 2.88 11.89
CA ARG A 116 3.86 2.06 10.70
C ARG A 116 2.96 0.85 10.75
N ASP A 117 2.21 0.61 9.67
CA ASP A 117 1.59 -0.68 9.43
C ASP A 117 2.66 -1.71 9.03
N ALA A 118 2.37 -3.00 9.25
CA ALA A 118 3.24 -4.07 8.76
C ALA A 118 3.41 -3.94 7.24
N GLU A 119 4.65 -3.93 6.75
CA GLU A 119 4.92 -3.84 5.32
C GLU A 119 4.35 -5.06 4.60
N ARG A 120 3.55 -4.81 3.56
CA ARG A 120 2.85 -5.87 2.82
C ARG A 120 3.77 -6.65 1.88
N TYR A 121 4.81 -6.00 1.39
CA TYR A 121 5.80 -6.59 0.51
C TYR A 121 7.17 -6.42 1.15
N GLN A 122 7.79 -7.53 1.51
CA GLN A 122 9.23 -7.57 1.69
C GLN A 122 9.83 -7.62 0.28
N ASP A 123 10.72 -6.70 -0.03
CA ASP A 123 11.55 -6.87 -1.21
C ASP A 123 12.37 -8.17 -1.05
N ASP A 124 12.74 -8.78 -2.16
CA ASP A 124 13.42 -10.08 -2.24
C ASP A 124 14.75 -10.19 -1.48
N SER A 125 15.13 -9.17 -0.71
CA SER A 125 16.37 -9.16 0.09
C SER A 125 16.33 -10.02 1.35
N GLY A 126 15.19 -10.68 1.65
CA GLY A 126 15.09 -11.70 2.71
C GLY A 126 15.32 -11.20 4.14
N ALA A 127 15.53 -9.92 4.32
CA ALA A 127 15.60 -9.32 5.64
C ALA A 127 14.17 -9.10 6.15
N ALA A 128 13.69 -10.01 6.98
CA ALA A 128 12.53 -9.78 7.79
C ALA A 128 12.69 -8.40 8.43
N ALA A 129 11.81 -7.44 8.09
CA ALA A 129 11.65 -6.23 8.87
C ALA A 129 11.15 -6.67 10.25
N LYS A 130 12.09 -7.14 11.06
CA LYS A 130 11.87 -7.25 12.51
C LYS A 130 11.49 -5.85 12.93
N ASP A 131 10.39 -5.75 13.69
CA ASP A 131 10.16 -4.62 14.57
C ASP A 131 11.47 -3.94 14.88
N SER A 132 11.81 -2.90 14.12
CA SER A 132 12.94 -2.06 14.47
C SER A 132 12.45 -1.16 15.60
N LYS A 133 12.14 -1.77 16.75
CA LYS A 133 12.39 -1.10 18.01
C LYS A 133 13.80 -0.58 17.83
N ASP A 134 13.99 0.71 17.93
CA ASP A 134 15.29 1.37 17.83
C ASP A 134 16.35 0.51 18.55
N VAL A 135 16.97 -0.40 17.78
CA VAL A 135 18.04 -1.25 18.33
C VAL A 135 19.21 -0.31 18.47
N ARG A 136 19.41 0.15 19.68
CA ARG A 136 20.52 1.00 20.03
C ARG A 136 21.78 0.14 20.03
N LEU A 137 22.55 0.25 18.96
CA LEU A 137 23.86 -0.38 18.94
C LEU A 137 24.81 0.41 19.88
N PRO A 138 25.58 -0.27 20.73
CA PRO A 138 26.65 0.37 21.49
C PRO A 138 27.74 0.90 20.55
N ALA A 139 28.57 1.81 21.06
CA ALA A 139 29.74 2.26 20.32
C ALA A 139 30.69 1.08 20.15
N MET A 140 31.05 0.76 18.91
CA MET A 140 31.95 -0.35 18.56
C MET A 140 33.03 0.14 17.59
N ILE A 141 34.17 -0.55 17.63
CA ILE A 141 35.31 -0.26 16.79
C ILE A 141 35.58 -1.49 15.91
N ALA A 142 35.92 -1.28 14.64
CA ALA A 142 36.28 -2.38 13.75
C ALA A 142 37.46 -3.18 14.28
N GLY A 143 37.35 -4.51 14.30
CA GLY A 143 38.32 -5.40 14.88
C GLY A 143 38.23 -5.61 16.40
N GLN A 144 37.20 -5.05 17.05
CA GLN A 144 36.95 -5.29 18.48
C GLN A 144 36.53 -6.73 18.73
N GLU A 145 37.15 -7.38 19.66
CA GLU A 145 36.72 -8.71 20.13
C GLU A 145 35.46 -8.60 20.99
N LEU A 146 34.49 -9.44 20.74
CA LEU A 146 33.22 -9.52 21.46
C LEU A 146 33.11 -10.91 22.10
N ALA A 147 32.70 -10.97 23.39
CA ALA A 147 32.37 -12.22 24.03
C ALA A 147 30.92 -12.63 23.73
N ALA A 148 30.72 -13.83 23.21
CA ALA A 148 29.39 -14.41 23.05
C ALA A 148 28.86 -14.81 24.43
N LEU A 149 27.79 -14.17 24.92
CA LEU A 149 27.16 -14.47 26.18
C LEU A 149 26.13 -15.59 26.09
N ALA A 150 25.42 -15.64 24.97
CA ALA A 150 24.43 -16.66 24.63
C ALA A 150 24.29 -16.77 23.13
N ALA A 151 23.95 -17.95 22.67
CA ALA A 151 23.51 -18.20 21.29
C ALA A 151 22.19 -18.98 21.35
N GLU A 152 21.18 -18.48 20.70
CA GLU A 152 19.84 -19.09 20.62
C GLU A 152 19.48 -19.33 19.15
N ALA A 153 19.10 -20.56 18.83
CA ALA A 153 18.61 -20.91 17.52
C ALA A 153 17.09 -20.69 17.47
N SER A 154 16.64 -19.77 16.63
CA SER A 154 15.21 -19.54 16.39
C SER A 154 14.81 -20.10 15.05
N GLY A 155 13.78 -20.95 15.02
CA GLY A 155 13.14 -21.37 13.79
C GLY A 155 12.27 -20.25 13.23
N HIS A 156 12.31 -20.06 11.93
CA HIS A 156 11.44 -19.11 11.22
C HIS A 156 10.75 -19.82 10.06
N GLU A 157 9.48 -19.48 9.90
CA GLU A 157 8.68 -19.91 8.75
C GLU A 157 8.30 -18.66 7.94
N THR A 158 8.22 -18.84 6.62
CA THR A 158 7.70 -17.77 5.75
C THR A 158 6.23 -17.55 6.05
N THR A 159 5.82 -16.31 6.17
CA THR A 159 4.43 -15.92 6.36
C THR A 159 3.91 -15.25 5.10
N PRO A 160 2.62 -15.41 4.76
CA PRO A 160 2.04 -14.67 3.65
C PRO A 160 2.08 -13.16 3.93
N PRO A 161 2.03 -12.32 2.89
CA PRO A 161 1.93 -10.87 3.07
C PRO A 161 0.77 -10.51 4.00
N PRO A 162 0.91 -9.51 4.88
CA PRO A 162 -0.16 -9.08 5.76
C PRO A 162 -1.35 -8.59 4.95
N ARG A 163 -2.55 -8.70 5.51
CA ARG A 163 -3.75 -8.15 4.90
C ARG A 163 -3.67 -6.63 4.88
N TYR A 164 -4.40 -6.02 3.97
CA TYR A 164 -4.53 -4.56 3.96
C TYR A 164 -5.22 -4.08 5.25
N THR A 165 -4.75 -2.94 5.75
CA THR A 165 -5.50 -2.03 6.60
C THR A 165 -6.12 -0.96 5.71
N GLU A 166 -7.02 -0.12 6.24
CA GLU A 166 -7.52 1.03 5.47
C GLU A 166 -6.37 1.94 5.00
N ALA A 167 -5.40 2.21 5.88
CA ALA A 167 -4.25 3.05 5.54
C ALA A 167 -3.38 2.43 4.44
N SER A 168 -3.02 1.16 4.55
CA SER A 168 -2.19 0.49 3.53
C SER A 168 -2.95 0.27 2.22
N LEU A 169 -4.29 0.13 2.25
CA LEU A 169 -5.10 0.08 1.03
C LEU A 169 -5.15 1.44 0.33
N VAL A 170 -5.35 2.53 1.07
CA VAL A 170 -5.28 3.89 0.51
C VAL A 170 -3.92 4.15 -0.14
N LYS A 171 -2.83 3.78 0.55
CA LYS A 171 -1.47 3.88 -0.01
C LYS A 171 -1.34 3.08 -1.32
N ALA A 172 -1.84 1.86 -1.36
CA ALA A 172 -1.80 1.02 -2.55
C ALA A 172 -2.63 1.58 -3.72
N LEU A 173 -3.76 2.24 -3.44
CA LEU A 173 -4.56 2.94 -4.45
C LEU A 173 -3.83 4.16 -4.99
N GLU A 174 -3.22 4.96 -4.10
CA GLU A 174 -2.42 6.14 -4.46
C GLU A 174 -1.21 5.76 -5.34
N GLU A 175 -0.47 4.72 -4.97
CA GLU A 175 0.67 4.22 -5.74
C GLU A 175 0.29 3.76 -7.16
N ARG A 176 -0.96 3.32 -7.35
CA ARG A 176 -1.51 2.91 -8.65
C ARG A 176 -2.26 4.02 -9.38
N GLU A 177 -2.28 5.23 -8.86
CA GLU A 177 -3.04 6.36 -9.42
C GLU A 177 -4.56 6.10 -9.51
N ILE A 178 -5.10 5.23 -8.64
CA ILE A 178 -6.53 4.87 -8.57
C ILE A 178 -7.22 5.71 -7.50
N GLY A 179 -8.25 6.44 -7.89
CA GLY A 179 -8.97 7.35 -7.00
C GLY A 179 -8.20 8.63 -6.69
N ARG A 180 -8.77 9.43 -5.82
CA ARG A 180 -8.22 10.74 -5.40
C ARG A 180 -8.40 10.89 -3.88
N PRO A 181 -7.66 11.78 -3.21
CA PRO A 181 -7.82 12.01 -1.77
C PRO A 181 -9.26 12.23 -1.33
N SER A 182 -10.07 12.90 -2.15
CA SER A 182 -11.49 13.16 -1.91
C SER A 182 -12.39 11.92 -2.00
N THR A 183 -11.95 10.84 -2.64
CA THR A 183 -12.75 9.63 -2.89
C THR A 183 -12.36 8.43 -2.03
N TYR A 184 -11.16 8.39 -1.44
CA TYR A 184 -10.68 7.23 -0.68
C TYR A 184 -11.60 6.85 0.49
N ALA A 185 -12.04 7.83 1.29
CA ALA A 185 -12.93 7.56 2.42
C ALA A 185 -14.27 6.97 1.96
N ALA A 186 -14.86 7.50 0.88
CA ALA A 186 -16.10 6.99 0.32
C ALA A 186 -15.93 5.56 -0.23
N THR A 187 -14.78 5.25 -0.83
CA THR A 187 -14.46 3.91 -1.33
C THR A 187 -14.37 2.91 -0.17
N MET A 188 -13.65 3.28 0.93
CA MET A 188 -13.55 2.43 2.13
C MET A 188 -14.92 2.16 2.75
N SER A 189 -15.75 3.20 2.91
CA SER A 189 -17.12 3.05 3.39
C SER A 189 -17.93 2.13 2.48
N THR A 190 -17.84 2.31 1.16
CA THR A 190 -18.61 1.53 0.19
C THR A 190 -18.30 0.03 0.28
N ILE A 191 -17.03 -0.37 0.37
CA ILE A 191 -16.68 -1.81 0.45
C ILE A 191 -17.09 -2.42 1.78
N SER A 192 -17.09 -1.64 2.87
CA SER A 192 -17.55 -2.07 4.19
C SER A 192 -19.08 -2.14 4.27
N ASP A 193 -19.79 -1.09 3.84
CA ASP A 193 -21.25 -1.00 3.90
C ASP A 193 -21.94 -2.05 3.01
N ARG A 194 -21.30 -2.42 1.89
CA ARG A 194 -21.78 -3.50 1.03
C ARG A 194 -21.41 -4.90 1.52
N GLY A 195 -20.71 -5.02 2.65
CA GLY A 195 -20.30 -6.29 3.20
C GLY A 195 -19.25 -7.04 2.36
N TYR A 196 -18.47 -6.32 1.55
CA TYR A 196 -17.38 -6.94 0.79
C TYR A 196 -16.17 -7.22 1.66
N VAL A 197 -15.99 -6.47 2.74
CA VAL A 197 -14.91 -6.67 3.70
C VAL A 197 -15.43 -6.69 5.13
N ASP A 198 -14.84 -7.57 5.94
CA ASP A 198 -14.96 -7.57 7.40
C ASP A 198 -13.68 -7.01 8.02
N HIS A 199 -13.81 -6.43 9.21
CA HIS A 199 -12.67 -5.96 9.99
C HIS A 199 -12.24 -6.98 11.04
N ARG A 200 -10.98 -7.40 11.01
CA ARG A 200 -10.34 -8.16 12.09
C ARG A 200 -9.22 -7.33 12.71
N GLY A 201 -9.53 -6.62 13.78
CA GLY A 201 -8.67 -5.55 14.26
C GLY A 201 -8.59 -4.45 13.20
N GLN A 202 -7.39 -4.16 12.72
CA GLN A 202 -7.17 -3.19 11.63
C GLN A 202 -7.17 -3.83 10.23
N ALA A 203 -7.15 -5.17 10.16
CA ALA A 203 -7.03 -5.88 8.90
C ALA A 203 -8.39 -5.97 8.18
N LEU A 204 -8.39 -5.67 6.89
CA LEU A 204 -9.51 -5.85 5.97
C LEU A 204 -9.50 -7.29 5.46
N VAL A 205 -10.57 -8.03 5.71
CA VAL A 205 -10.72 -9.43 5.32
C VAL A 205 -11.84 -9.54 4.30
N PRO A 206 -11.56 -9.94 3.04
CA PRO A 206 -12.60 -10.14 2.05
C PRO A 206 -13.62 -11.19 2.51
N THR A 207 -14.89 -10.91 2.28
CA THR A 207 -15.98 -11.84 2.54
C THR A 207 -16.21 -12.77 1.34
N TRP A 208 -17.00 -13.79 1.52
CA TRP A 208 -17.43 -14.64 0.39
C TRP A 208 -18.15 -13.85 -0.70
N LEU A 209 -18.97 -12.87 -0.31
CA LEU A 209 -19.64 -11.98 -1.25
C LEU A 209 -18.66 -11.22 -2.12
N ALA A 210 -17.53 -10.76 -1.56
CA ALA A 210 -16.49 -10.11 -2.34
C ALA A 210 -15.93 -11.02 -3.42
N PHE A 211 -15.61 -12.29 -3.08
CA PHE A 211 -15.12 -13.25 -4.06
C PHE A 211 -16.11 -13.50 -5.19
N ALA A 212 -17.40 -13.66 -4.84
CA ALA A 212 -18.45 -13.87 -5.84
C ALA A 212 -18.60 -12.66 -6.77
N VAL A 213 -18.63 -11.45 -6.22
CA VAL A 213 -18.75 -10.21 -7.01
C VAL A 213 -17.50 -9.96 -7.86
N THR A 214 -16.31 -10.16 -7.31
CA THR A 214 -15.06 -9.99 -8.05
C THR A 214 -15.00 -10.98 -9.22
N ARG A 215 -15.30 -12.25 -8.98
CA ARG A 215 -15.36 -13.25 -10.04
C ARG A 215 -16.37 -12.91 -11.14
N LEU A 216 -17.57 -12.48 -10.75
CA LEU A 216 -18.58 -12.01 -11.71
C LEU A 216 -18.05 -10.89 -12.61
N LEU A 217 -17.35 -9.93 -12.00
CA LEU A 217 -16.81 -8.80 -12.74
C LEU A 217 -15.63 -9.20 -13.61
N GLU A 218 -14.73 -10.05 -13.12
CA GLU A 218 -13.59 -10.56 -13.89
C GLU A 218 -14.03 -11.40 -15.09
N GLU A 219 -15.06 -12.24 -14.95
CA GLU A 219 -15.56 -13.08 -16.05
C GLU A 219 -16.36 -12.30 -17.11
N ASN A 220 -17.01 -11.17 -16.73
CA ASN A 220 -17.91 -10.47 -17.65
C ASN A 220 -17.46 -9.05 -17.99
N PHE A 221 -16.60 -8.45 -17.15
CA PHE A 221 -16.17 -7.05 -17.26
C PHE A 221 -14.71 -6.89 -16.85
N ALA A 222 -13.85 -7.82 -17.26
CA ALA A 222 -12.45 -7.90 -16.83
C ALA A 222 -11.72 -6.55 -16.93
N GLU A 223 -11.98 -5.78 -17.99
CA GLU A 223 -11.38 -4.47 -18.19
C GLU A 223 -11.82 -3.44 -17.14
N LEU A 224 -13.09 -3.44 -16.72
CA LEU A 224 -13.60 -2.47 -15.74
C LEU A 224 -13.02 -2.70 -14.33
N VAL A 225 -12.47 -3.88 -14.05
CA VAL A 225 -11.81 -4.21 -12.80
C VAL A 225 -10.27 -4.18 -12.91
N ASP A 226 -9.76 -3.86 -14.10
CA ASP A 226 -8.33 -3.68 -14.32
C ASP A 226 -7.81 -2.39 -13.68
N TYR A 227 -6.65 -2.48 -13.06
CA TYR A 227 -6.05 -1.34 -12.36
C TYR A 227 -5.55 -0.26 -13.32
N ASP A 228 -4.95 -0.65 -14.43
CA ASP A 228 -4.39 0.29 -15.41
C ASP A 228 -5.48 1.01 -16.16
N PHE A 229 -6.59 0.32 -16.46
CA PHE A 229 -7.79 0.93 -17.01
C PHE A 229 -8.35 2.00 -16.07
N THR A 230 -8.51 1.66 -14.77
CA THR A 230 -9.03 2.61 -13.78
C THR A 230 -8.11 3.83 -13.62
N ALA A 231 -6.80 3.61 -13.55
CA ALA A 231 -5.82 4.69 -13.50
C ALA A 231 -5.83 5.56 -14.78
N SER A 232 -6.04 4.94 -15.93
CA SER A 232 -6.17 5.66 -17.22
C SER A 232 -7.42 6.55 -17.23
N MET A 233 -8.55 6.02 -16.77
CA MET A 233 -9.79 6.76 -16.65
C MET A 233 -9.66 7.97 -15.71
N GLU A 234 -8.97 7.83 -14.58
CA GLU A 234 -8.67 8.93 -13.67
C GLU A 234 -7.83 10.03 -14.35
N ARG A 235 -6.83 9.64 -15.14
CA ARG A 235 -6.03 10.61 -15.92
C ARG A 235 -6.86 11.33 -16.99
N ASP A 236 -7.78 10.63 -17.63
CA ASP A 236 -8.68 11.25 -18.61
C ASP A 236 -9.64 12.24 -17.96
N LEU A 237 -10.13 11.94 -16.75
CA LEU A 237 -10.93 12.88 -15.96
C LEU A 237 -10.14 14.15 -15.59
N ASP A 238 -8.86 14.02 -15.27
CA ASP A 238 -7.98 15.16 -15.02
C ASP A 238 -7.79 16.01 -16.29
N ARG A 239 -7.63 15.37 -17.46
CA ARG A 239 -7.54 16.06 -18.76
C ARG A 239 -8.83 16.81 -19.10
N ILE A 240 -9.98 16.21 -18.80
CA ILE A 240 -11.28 16.89 -18.95
C ILE A 240 -11.36 18.10 -18.02
N ALA A 241 -10.92 17.96 -16.77
CA ALA A 241 -10.91 19.06 -15.81
C ALA A 241 -9.96 20.19 -16.23
N ALA A 242 -8.82 19.86 -16.84
CA ALA A 242 -7.87 20.83 -17.40
C ALA A 242 -8.36 21.48 -18.73
N GLY A 243 -9.44 21.00 -19.33
CA GLY A 243 -9.95 21.46 -20.62
C GLY A 243 -9.17 20.94 -21.83
N GLU A 244 -8.34 19.92 -21.64
CA GLU A 244 -7.54 19.27 -22.67
C GLU A 244 -8.33 18.19 -23.44
N GLU A 245 -9.44 17.73 -22.86
CA GLU A 245 -10.30 16.68 -23.42
C GLU A 245 -11.76 17.13 -23.33
N ASP A 246 -12.55 16.88 -24.39
CA ASP A 246 -13.99 17.17 -24.39
C ASP A 246 -14.77 16.07 -23.65
N ARG A 247 -15.46 16.45 -22.59
CA ARG A 247 -16.26 15.53 -21.75
C ARG A 247 -17.28 14.74 -22.53
N VAL A 248 -17.99 15.38 -23.45
CA VAL A 248 -19.09 14.73 -24.20
C VAL A 248 -18.54 13.74 -25.21
N ALA A 249 -17.43 14.09 -25.88
CA ALA A 249 -16.75 13.20 -26.81
C ALA A 249 -16.19 11.98 -26.05
N TRP A 250 -15.57 12.19 -24.88
CA TRP A 250 -15.07 11.11 -24.03
C TRP A 250 -16.19 10.16 -23.58
N LEU A 251 -17.31 10.68 -23.05
CA LEU A 251 -18.47 9.89 -22.63
C LEU A 251 -19.08 9.09 -23.79
N ARG A 252 -19.13 9.68 -24.99
CA ARG A 252 -19.63 8.97 -26.18
C ARG A 252 -18.72 7.79 -26.53
N ARG A 253 -17.40 7.98 -26.50
CA ARG A 253 -16.45 6.89 -26.77
C ARG A 253 -16.56 5.79 -25.72
N PHE A 254 -16.61 6.15 -24.45
CA PHE A 254 -16.72 5.20 -23.36
C PHE A 254 -18.02 4.39 -23.43
N TYR A 255 -19.15 5.05 -23.66
CA TYR A 255 -20.45 4.40 -23.65
C TYR A 255 -20.79 3.65 -24.97
N ASN A 256 -20.51 4.24 -26.10
CA ASN A 256 -20.88 3.68 -27.43
C ASN A 256 -19.69 3.01 -28.15
N GLY A 257 -18.48 3.11 -27.63
CA GLY A 257 -17.26 2.68 -28.32
C GLY A 257 -16.80 3.68 -29.40
N GLN A 258 -15.64 3.40 -29.95
CA GLN A 258 -15.08 4.22 -31.03
C GLN A 258 -15.54 3.76 -32.39
N GLY A 259 -16.01 2.51 -32.51
CA GLY A 259 -16.38 1.89 -33.77
C GLY A 259 -15.22 1.83 -34.79
N GLY A 260 -15.27 0.90 -35.71
CA GLY A 260 -14.34 0.86 -36.82
C GLY A 260 -13.49 -0.41 -36.89
N ALA A 261 -13.12 -0.78 -38.11
CA ALA A 261 -12.39 -2.00 -38.43
C ALA A 261 -11.03 -2.13 -37.70
N GLY A 262 -10.44 -1.02 -37.26
CA GLY A 262 -9.18 -1.04 -36.49
C GLY A 262 -9.32 -1.51 -35.04
N ALA A 263 -10.47 -1.27 -34.41
CA ALA A 263 -10.71 -1.71 -33.03
C ALA A 263 -11.07 -3.20 -32.98
N GLU A 264 -11.80 -3.72 -33.96
CA GLU A 264 -12.08 -5.14 -34.11
C GLU A 264 -10.81 -5.94 -34.44
N GLN A 265 -9.92 -5.38 -35.26
CA GLN A 265 -8.61 -5.99 -35.57
C GLN A 265 -7.71 -6.02 -34.32
N ALA A 266 -7.67 -4.94 -33.53
CA ALA A 266 -6.90 -4.89 -32.29
C ALA A 266 -7.36 -5.94 -31.26
N ALA A 267 -8.66 -6.27 -31.23
CA ALA A 267 -9.18 -7.33 -30.37
C ALA A 267 -8.78 -8.74 -30.86
N GLN A 268 -8.62 -8.92 -32.16
CA GLN A 268 -8.17 -10.19 -32.75
C GLN A 268 -6.64 -10.39 -32.61
N ASP A 269 -5.88 -9.30 -32.62
CA ASP A 269 -4.43 -9.31 -32.51
C ASP A 269 -3.91 -9.29 -31.06
N ALA A 270 -4.84 -9.21 -30.07
CA ALA A 270 -4.49 -9.15 -28.65
C ALA A 270 -3.76 -10.40 -28.16
N SER A 271 -2.67 -10.20 -27.44
CA SER A 271 -1.79 -11.29 -26.97
C SER A 271 -2.28 -11.98 -25.69
N GLY A 272 -3.36 -11.46 -25.07
CA GLY A 272 -3.92 -11.99 -23.81
C GLY A 272 -5.38 -11.56 -23.60
N GLU A 273 -6.05 -12.25 -22.67
CA GLU A 273 -7.49 -12.02 -22.36
C GLU A 273 -7.80 -10.58 -21.93
N LEU A 274 -6.93 -9.98 -21.13
CA LEU A 274 -7.09 -8.61 -20.64
C LEU A 274 -6.95 -7.58 -21.78
N GLU A 275 -5.99 -7.77 -22.68
CA GLU A 275 -5.78 -6.92 -23.84
C GLU A 275 -6.94 -7.05 -24.84
N ALA A 276 -7.48 -8.26 -25.01
CA ALA A 276 -8.66 -8.51 -25.82
C ALA A 276 -9.90 -7.83 -25.23
N ALA A 277 -10.11 -7.89 -23.91
CA ALA A 277 -11.19 -7.21 -23.22
C ALA A 277 -11.11 -5.68 -23.37
N ALA A 278 -9.90 -5.12 -23.22
CA ALA A 278 -9.63 -3.69 -23.43
C ALA A 278 -9.93 -3.23 -24.85
N ALA A 279 -9.57 -4.04 -25.83
CA ALA A 279 -9.89 -3.76 -27.22
C ALA A 279 -11.41 -3.86 -27.49
N ALA A 280 -12.08 -4.82 -26.88
CA ALA A 280 -13.54 -4.99 -27.01
C ALA A 280 -14.31 -3.78 -26.45
N LEU A 281 -13.95 -3.27 -25.27
CA LEU A 281 -14.59 -2.06 -24.72
C LEU A 281 -14.34 -0.84 -25.60
N ARG A 282 -13.12 -0.67 -26.11
CA ARG A 282 -12.81 0.44 -27.04
C ARG A 282 -13.63 0.35 -28.32
N ALA A 283 -13.86 -0.87 -28.83
CA ALA A 283 -14.62 -1.10 -30.05
C ALA A 283 -16.13 -0.90 -29.84
N GLN A 284 -16.69 -1.55 -28.85
CA GLN A 284 -18.14 -1.68 -28.63
C GLN A 284 -18.71 -0.69 -27.61
N GLY A 285 -17.82 -0.17 -26.72
CA GLY A 285 -18.21 0.65 -25.59
C GLY A 285 -18.91 -0.15 -24.50
N LEU A 286 -19.18 0.50 -23.37
CA LEU A 286 -19.88 -0.10 -22.24
C LEU A 286 -21.25 -0.65 -22.64
N LYS A 287 -21.98 0.06 -23.53
CA LYS A 287 -23.28 -0.38 -24.01
C LYS A 287 -23.20 -1.71 -24.74
N GLY A 288 -22.21 -1.87 -25.64
CA GLY A 288 -22.01 -3.12 -26.37
C GLY A 288 -21.67 -4.29 -25.48
N LEU A 289 -20.84 -4.07 -24.44
CA LEU A 289 -20.54 -5.11 -23.44
C LEU A 289 -21.80 -5.54 -22.68
N VAL A 290 -22.63 -4.59 -22.26
CA VAL A 290 -23.87 -4.89 -21.53
C VAL A 290 -24.90 -5.58 -22.43
N ASP A 291 -25.08 -5.11 -23.69
CA ASP A 291 -26.04 -5.68 -24.64
C ASP A 291 -25.66 -7.13 -25.05
N ASN A 292 -24.36 -7.46 -25.00
CA ASN A 292 -23.85 -8.79 -25.34
C ASN A 292 -23.67 -9.70 -24.11
N LEU A 293 -24.09 -9.24 -22.92
CA LEU A 293 -24.00 -10.03 -21.69
C LEU A 293 -24.90 -11.28 -21.83
N GLY A 294 -24.30 -12.47 -21.73
CA GLY A 294 -25.04 -13.72 -21.74
C GLY A 294 -25.78 -13.98 -20.42
N GLU A 295 -26.41 -15.13 -20.33
CA GLU A 295 -26.99 -15.59 -19.05
C GLU A 295 -25.89 -15.82 -18.03
N ILE A 296 -26.01 -15.15 -16.87
CA ILE A 296 -25.09 -15.31 -15.76
C ILE A 296 -25.61 -16.41 -14.84
N ASP A 297 -24.87 -17.53 -14.72
CA ASP A 297 -25.20 -18.56 -13.75
C ASP A 297 -24.75 -18.14 -12.34
N ALA A 298 -25.72 -17.71 -11.54
CA ALA A 298 -25.48 -17.31 -10.15
C ALA A 298 -24.85 -18.44 -9.28
N ARG A 299 -25.05 -19.70 -9.66
CA ARG A 299 -24.44 -20.84 -8.94
C ARG A 299 -22.96 -20.98 -9.26
N ALA A 300 -22.57 -20.76 -10.50
CA ALA A 300 -21.17 -20.78 -10.93
C ALA A 300 -20.40 -19.65 -10.24
N VAL A 301 -20.97 -18.43 -10.23
CA VAL A 301 -20.37 -17.25 -9.58
C VAL A 301 -20.16 -17.46 -8.08
N ASN A 302 -21.09 -18.14 -7.39
CA ASN A 302 -21.02 -18.41 -5.95
C ASN A 302 -20.24 -19.69 -5.62
N SER A 303 -19.37 -20.17 -6.49
CA SER A 303 -18.58 -21.38 -6.24
C SER A 303 -17.09 -21.10 -6.38
N ILE A 304 -16.28 -21.70 -5.50
CA ILE A 304 -14.81 -21.64 -5.55
C ILE A 304 -14.29 -23.07 -5.59
N GLU A 305 -13.43 -23.37 -6.55
CA GLU A 305 -12.69 -24.63 -6.59
C GLU A 305 -11.51 -24.57 -5.61
N ILE A 306 -11.50 -25.45 -4.61
CA ILE A 306 -10.47 -25.51 -3.55
C ILE A 306 -9.52 -26.69 -3.68
N GLY A 307 -9.68 -27.51 -4.72
CA GLY A 307 -8.84 -28.66 -5.03
C GLY A 307 -9.45 -29.48 -6.16
N GLU A 308 -8.74 -30.47 -6.67
CA GLU A 308 -9.19 -31.31 -7.78
C GLU A 308 -10.60 -31.89 -7.52
N GLY A 309 -11.60 -31.37 -8.20
CA GLY A 309 -12.99 -31.82 -8.12
C GLY A 309 -13.74 -31.39 -6.85
N ILE A 310 -13.18 -30.52 -6.00
CA ILE A 310 -13.83 -29.99 -4.80
C ILE A 310 -14.23 -28.55 -5.03
N THR A 311 -15.53 -28.30 -5.12
CA THR A 311 -16.12 -26.97 -5.27
C THR A 311 -16.84 -26.58 -4.00
N LEU A 312 -16.47 -25.46 -3.40
CA LEU A 312 -17.15 -24.84 -2.26
C LEU A 312 -18.22 -23.89 -2.79
N ARG A 313 -19.44 -24.03 -2.28
CA ARG A 313 -20.57 -23.14 -2.61
C ARG A 313 -21.15 -22.57 -1.34
N VAL A 314 -21.55 -21.30 -1.40
CA VAL A 314 -22.40 -20.69 -0.37
C VAL A 314 -23.84 -20.92 -0.78
N GLY A 315 -24.61 -21.58 0.12
CA GLY A 315 -26.02 -21.83 -0.04
C GLY A 315 -26.89 -20.65 0.31
#